data_2e5f42b3f805735d164bff2d112aad8d
#
_entry.id   2e5f42b3f805735d164bff2d112aad8d
#
_cell.length_a   1.000
_cell.length_b   1.000
_cell.length_c   1.000
_cell.angle_alpha   90.00
_cell.angle_beta   90.00
_cell.angle_gamma   90.00
#
_symmetry.space_group_name_H-M   'P 1'
#
loop_
_entity.id
_entity.type
_entity.pdbx_description
1 polymer ?
#
loop_
_entity_poly.entity_id
_entity_poly.type
_entity_poly.pdbx_seq_one_letter_code
_entity_poly.pdbx_strand_id
1 'polypeptide(L)'
;MAGMRICDALLPDLAESFQVSTGAAASSISMFVIAYGFLQLVYGPLGDRYGKQRVITFAVAASALINLALVFAPSMSAVVVLRGIAGAATAGIIPLSMAHIGDSVPYSERQGVLAKFMSATIVGMIGGQWAGGLFADLLNWQAAFGLLAAIFGGVAFMLLRSMPARPDPNVQRRSFASQMRGVLQIAWARRILLVALIEGAFVFSALVFIPTYLHGRFGLPLTAAGAIVALYGVGGLAYTLFARRLLGRFGETGLAQVGGALMGIGFALLAFGNHWGWSIPACLIAGLGFYMLHNTLQANATQMAPHARGTAVSLFACSLFLGQSLGIGAIAALVDSYGVGAAFIASMVALPLLGVWFAGSVSRKPQVTVAE
;
A
#
# COMPACT_ATOMS: atom_id res chain seq x y z
N MET A 1 -7.72 -2.08 3.25
CA MET A 1 -7.14 -1.91 1.89
C MET A 1 -8.10 -1.26 0.90
N ALA A 2 -9.40 -1.63 0.83
CA ALA A 2 -10.34 -0.98 -0.07
C ALA A 2 -10.35 0.56 0.05
N GLY A 3 -10.47 1.11 1.26
CA GLY A 3 -10.47 2.55 1.50
C GLY A 3 -9.19 3.31 1.08
N MET A 4 -8.06 2.60 0.94
CA MET A 4 -6.81 3.17 0.39
C MET A 4 -6.89 3.28 -1.13
N ARG A 5 -7.45 2.27 -1.81
CA ARG A 5 -7.40 2.11 -3.27
C ARG A 5 -8.63 2.63 -4.03
N ILE A 6 -9.72 2.90 -3.32
CA ILE A 6 -10.98 3.32 -3.95
C ILE A 6 -10.83 4.64 -4.74
N CYS A 7 -9.97 5.55 -4.27
CA CYS A 7 -9.73 6.84 -4.92
C CYS A 7 -8.95 6.72 -6.23
N ASP A 8 -8.21 5.63 -6.49
CA ASP A 8 -7.39 5.49 -7.69
C ASP A 8 -8.26 5.63 -8.97
N ALA A 9 -9.44 5.01 -8.97
CA ALA A 9 -10.39 5.07 -10.08
C ALA A 9 -11.38 6.26 -9.97
N LEU A 10 -11.48 6.92 -8.80
CA LEU A 10 -12.33 8.10 -8.61
C LEU A 10 -11.64 9.42 -9.00
N LEU A 11 -10.35 9.41 -9.36
CA LEU A 11 -9.62 10.65 -9.65
C LEU A 11 -10.27 11.52 -10.72
N PRO A 12 -10.73 10.98 -11.87
CA PRO A 12 -11.41 11.80 -12.89
C PRO A 12 -12.70 12.43 -12.36
N ASP A 13 -13.53 11.68 -11.65
CA ASP A 13 -14.78 12.16 -11.07
C ASP A 13 -14.54 13.26 -10.01
N LEU A 14 -13.54 13.09 -9.14
CA LEU A 14 -13.12 14.13 -8.19
C LEU A 14 -12.59 15.39 -8.89
N ALA A 15 -11.77 15.22 -9.92
CA ALA A 15 -11.21 16.33 -10.68
C ALA A 15 -12.31 17.15 -11.38
N GLU A 16 -13.28 16.47 -12.00
CA GLU A 16 -14.42 17.08 -12.65
C GLU A 16 -15.36 17.75 -11.63
N SER A 17 -15.74 17.05 -10.56
CA SER A 17 -16.67 17.55 -9.53
C SER A 17 -16.17 18.84 -8.86
N PHE A 18 -14.87 18.96 -8.64
CA PHE A 18 -14.28 20.14 -7.98
C PHE A 18 -13.56 21.09 -8.93
N GLN A 19 -13.60 20.85 -10.25
CA GLN A 19 -12.96 21.67 -11.29
C GLN A 19 -11.47 21.93 -11.00
N VAL A 20 -10.75 20.84 -10.67
CA VAL A 20 -9.30 20.85 -10.39
C VAL A 20 -8.55 19.95 -11.37
N SER A 21 -7.21 20.07 -11.43
CA SER A 21 -6.40 19.16 -12.23
C SER A 21 -6.40 17.74 -11.62
N THR A 22 -6.12 16.72 -12.45
CA THR A 22 -5.96 15.34 -11.99
C THR A 22 -4.85 15.22 -10.94
N GLY A 23 -3.76 15.97 -11.10
CA GLY A 23 -2.68 16.04 -10.13
C GLY A 23 -3.14 16.61 -8.79
N ALA A 24 -3.96 17.67 -8.80
CA ALA A 24 -4.56 18.21 -7.58
C ALA A 24 -5.51 17.19 -6.91
N ALA A 25 -6.33 16.47 -7.67
CA ALA A 25 -7.19 15.41 -7.15
C ALA A 25 -6.38 14.26 -6.51
N ALA A 26 -5.20 13.90 -7.08
CA ALA A 26 -4.32 12.87 -6.56
C ALA A 26 -3.73 13.21 -5.17
N SER A 27 -3.78 14.48 -4.75
CA SER A 27 -3.40 14.88 -3.38
C SER A 27 -4.26 14.21 -2.31
N SER A 28 -5.51 13.80 -2.62
CA SER A 28 -6.38 13.02 -1.73
C SER A 28 -5.81 11.64 -1.42
N ILE A 29 -5.14 11.01 -2.39
CA ILE A 29 -4.47 9.72 -2.21
C ILE A 29 -3.14 9.94 -1.48
N SER A 30 -2.35 10.90 -1.90
CA SER A 30 -1.06 11.24 -1.29
C SER A 30 -1.21 11.54 0.20
N MET A 31 -2.17 12.39 0.58
CA MET A 31 -2.43 12.76 1.98
C MET A 31 -2.91 11.57 2.83
N PHE A 32 -3.74 10.69 2.27
CA PHE A 32 -4.12 9.45 2.95
C PHE A 32 -2.89 8.60 3.25
N VAL A 33 -2.05 8.39 2.23
CA VAL A 33 -0.92 7.45 2.30
C VAL A 33 0.18 7.96 3.23
N ILE A 34 0.49 9.27 3.20
CA ILE A 34 1.50 9.84 4.12
C ILE A 34 1.04 9.74 5.57
N ALA A 35 -0.22 10.08 5.85
CA ALA A 35 -0.78 9.95 7.19
C ALA A 35 -0.81 8.48 7.66
N TYR A 36 -1.20 7.55 6.77
CA TYR A 36 -1.18 6.12 7.03
C TYR A 36 0.23 5.62 7.36
N GLY A 37 1.23 5.98 6.55
CA GLY A 37 2.62 5.54 6.74
C GLY A 37 3.21 6.01 8.07
N PHE A 38 3.05 7.30 8.41
CA PHE A 38 3.58 7.85 9.66
C PHE A 38 2.85 7.33 10.90
N LEU A 39 1.53 7.33 10.88
CA LEU A 39 0.75 6.93 12.06
C LEU A 39 0.86 5.42 12.34
N GLN A 40 1.18 4.61 11.33
CA GLN A 40 1.47 3.19 11.53
C GLN A 40 2.58 2.95 12.57
N LEU A 41 3.56 3.86 12.67
CA LEU A 41 4.62 3.78 13.68
C LEU A 41 4.11 3.97 15.11
N VAL A 42 3.01 4.71 15.28
CA VAL A 42 2.44 5.06 16.60
C VAL A 42 1.48 3.95 17.08
N TYR A 43 0.85 3.22 16.20
CA TYR A 43 -0.18 2.24 16.54
C TYR A 43 0.35 1.02 17.32
N GLY A 44 1.60 0.60 17.10
CA GLY A 44 2.22 -0.46 17.88
C GLY A 44 2.20 -0.14 19.39
N PRO A 45 2.85 0.94 19.81
CA PRO A 45 2.81 1.42 21.19
C PRO A 45 1.39 1.68 21.74
N LEU A 46 0.48 2.21 20.92
CA LEU A 46 -0.93 2.37 21.32
C LEU A 46 -1.61 1.03 21.60
N GLY A 47 -1.43 0.04 20.72
CA GLY A 47 -1.98 -1.30 20.89
C GLY A 47 -1.49 -1.99 22.13
N ASP A 48 -0.20 -1.84 22.46
CA ASP A 48 0.41 -2.37 23.69
C ASP A 48 -0.10 -1.65 24.95
N ARG A 49 -0.45 -0.36 24.83
CA ARG A 49 -0.93 0.44 25.97
C ARG A 49 -2.40 0.25 26.29
N TYR A 50 -3.24 0.24 25.26
CA TYR A 50 -4.70 0.29 25.40
C TYR A 50 -5.39 -1.03 25.03
N GLY A 51 -4.60 -2.01 24.56
CA GLY A 51 -5.09 -3.28 24.05
C GLY A 51 -5.37 -3.25 22.54
N LYS A 52 -4.79 -4.17 21.81
CA LYS A 52 -4.84 -4.23 20.34
C LYS A 52 -6.27 -4.19 19.81
N GLN A 53 -7.16 -5.04 20.33
CA GLN A 53 -8.55 -5.11 19.88
C GLN A 53 -9.30 -3.79 20.12
N ARG A 54 -9.08 -3.11 21.26
CA ARG A 54 -9.69 -1.82 21.54
C ARG A 54 -9.25 -0.75 20.56
N VAL A 55 -7.94 -0.65 20.33
CA VAL A 55 -7.39 0.33 19.37
C VAL A 55 -7.94 0.06 17.96
N ILE A 56 -8.03 -1.20 17.53
CA ILE A 56 -8.65 -1.58 16.26
C ILE A 56 -10.12 -1.12 16.21
N THR A 57 -10.90 -1.37 17.27
CA THR A 57 -12.31 -1.00 17.34
C THR A 57 -12.51 0.51 17.17
N PHE A 58 -11.73 1.32 17.91
CA PHE A 58 -11.81 2.77 17.78
C PHE A 58 -11.31 3.28 16.43
N ALA A 59 -10.27 2.67 15.86
CA ALA A 59 -9.77 2.99 14.53
C ALA A 59 -10.83 2.72 13.44
N VAL A 60 -11.55 1.59 13.54
CA VAL A 60 -12.63 1.23 12.62
C VAL A 60 -13.83 2.18 12.80
N ALA A 61 -14.22 2.51 14.04
CA ALA A 61 -15.31 3.45 14.32
C ALA A 61 -14.98 4.86 13.81
N ALA A 62 -13.77 5.35 14.06
CA ALA A 62 -13.30 6.62 13.52
C ALA A 62 -13.31 6.62 11.98
N SER A 63 -12.90 5.50 11.35
CA SER A 63 -12.92 5.37 9.89
C SER A 63 -14.36 5.44 9.33
N ALA A 64 -15.35 4.88 10.03
CA ALA A 64 -16.76 5.00 9.65
C ALA A 64 -17.22 6.46 9.63
N LEU A 65 -16.95 7.19 10.72
CA LEU A 65 -17.34 8.60 10.85
C LEU A 65 -16.63 9.50 9.83
N ILE A 66 -15.36 9.25 9.57
CA ILE A 66 -14.57 10.05 8.61
C ILE A 66 -15.05 9.78 7.17
N ASN A 67 -15.33 8.53 6.81
CA ASN A 67 -15.89 8.23 5.49
C ASN A 67 -17.30 8.79 5.33
N LEU A 68 -18.09 8.85 6.40
CA LEU A 68 -19.39 9.53 6.38
C LEU A 68 -19.22 11.05 6.20
N ALA A 69 -18.23 11.67 6.86
CA ALA A 69 -17.93 13.09 6.67
C ALA A 69 -17.45 13.39 5.24
N LEU A 70 -16.71 12.47 4.60
CA LEU A 70 -16.30 12.61 3.20
C LEU A 70 -17.48 12.73 2.24
N VAL A 71 -18.61 12.05 2.50
CA VAL A 71 -19.83 12.18 1.68
C VAL A 71 -20.30 13.62 1.56
N PHE A 72 -20.08 14.43 2.60
CA PHE A 72 -20.52 15.83 2.68
C PHE A 72 -19.38 16.84 2.45
N ALA A 73 -18.23 16.42 1.93
CA ALA A 73 -17.09 17.29 1.73
C ALA A 73 -17.42 18.41 0.69
N PRO A 74 -17.36 19.70 1.08
CA PRO A 74 -17.78 20.80 0.21
C PRO A 74 -16.71 21.26 -0.79
N SER A 75 -15.47 20.79 -0.67
CA SER A 75 -14.34 21.20 -1.50
C SER A 75 -13.28 20.13 -1.60
N MET A 76 -12.42 20.23 -2.62
CA MET A 76 -11.29 19.32 -2.76
C MET A 76 -10.34 19.40 -1.57
N SER A 77 -10.12 20.57 -0.97
CA SER A 77 -9.31 20.73 0.23
C SER A 77 -9.91 19.98 1.42
N ALA A 78 -11.23 19.98 1.58
CA ALA A 78 -11.92 19.20 2.62
C ALA A 78 -11.74 17.69 2.39
N VAL A 79 -11.86 17.22 1.13
CA VAL A 79 -11.57 15.83 0.78
C VAL A 79 -10.14 15.46 1.15
N VAL A 80 -9.14 16.27 0.79
CA VAL A 80 -7.72 16.03 1.09
C VAL A 80 -7.49 15.91 2.59
N VAL A 81 -8.02 16.83 3.40
CA VAL A 81 -7.88 16.80 4.86
C VAL A 81 -8.56 15.57 5.46
N LEU A 82 -9.81 15.29 5.09
CA LEU A 82 -10.55 14.12 5.58
C LEU A 82 -9.88 12.82 5.15
N ARG A 83 -9.32 12.74 3.95
CA ARG A 83 -8.53 11.59 3.50
C ARG A 83 -7.26 11.40 4.34
N GLY A 84 -6.58 12.48 4.72
CA GLY A 84 -5.46 12.41 5.64
C GLY A 84 -5.87 11.84 7.01
N ILE A 85 -6.98 12.32 7.57
CA ILE A 85 -7.53 11.82 8.84
C ILE A 85 -7.98 10.35 8.70
N ALA A 86 -8.56 9.95 7.56
CA ALA A 86 -8.93 8.55 7.27
C ALA A 86 -7.68 7.65 7.19
N GLY A 87 -6.60 8.12 6.54
CA GLY A 87 -5.33 7.41 6.49
C GLY A 87 -4.75 7.21 7.89
N ALA A 88 -4.73 8.26 8.70
CA ALA A 88 -4.30 8.21 10.09
C ALA A 88 -5.13 7.20 10.91
N ALA A 89 -6.44 7.24 10.81
CA ALA A 89 -7.33 6.35 11.55
C ALA A 89 -7.14 4.87 11.16
N THR A 90 -6.98 4.57 9.86
CA THR A 90 -6.88 3.20 9.37
C THR A 90 -5.47 2.57 9.53
N ALA A 91 -4.44 3.37 9.78
CA ALA A 91 -3.03 2.96 9.78
C ALA A 91 -2.70 1.78 10.71
N GLY A 92 -3.40 1.68 11.84
CA GLY A 92 -3.20 0.63 12.83
C GLY A 92 -3.98 -0.66 12.59
N ILE A 93 -4.99 -0.66 11.74
CA ILE A 93 -5.94 -1.78 11.63
C ILE A 93 -5.23 -3.06 11.22
N ILE A 94 -4.43 -3.04 10.15
CA ILE A 94 -3.76 -4.24 9.64
C ILE A 94 -2.65 -4.73 10.59
N PRO A 95 -1.67 -3.91 10.99
CA PRO A 95 -0.58 -4.39 11.83
C PRO A 95 -1.06 -4.85 13.21
N LEU A 96 -2.03 -4.15 13.81
CA LEU A 96 -2.58 -4.58 15.10
C LEU A 96 -3.44 -5.84 14.99
N SER A 97 -4.16 -6.03 13.88
CA SER A 97 -4.91 -7.27 13.64
C SER A 97 -3.98 -8.48 13.50
N MET A 98 -2.88 -8.34 12.74
CA MET A 98 -1.86 -9.39 12.64
C MET A 98 -1.23 -9.71 14.00
N ALA A 99 -0.91 -8.68 14.78
CA ALA A 99 -0.37 -8.84 16.11
C ALA A 99 -1.38 -9.48 17.08
N HIS A 100 -2.66 -9.12 16.98
CA HIS A 100 -3.74 -9.72 17.77
C HIS A 100 -3.94 -11.20 17.43
N ILE A 101 -3.92 -11.57 16.15
CA ILE A 101 -3.94 -12.98 15.71
C ILE A 101 -2.74 -13.73 16.29
N GLY A 102 -1.56 -13.09 16.29
CA GLY A 102 -0.35 -13.65 16.89
C GLY A 102 -0.48 -13.95 18.39
N ASP A 103 -1.24 -13.12 19.12
CA ASP A 103 -1.43 -13.29 20.57
C ASP A 103 -2.57 -14.26 20.92
N SER A 104 -3.64 -14.30 20.11
CA SER A 104 -4.89 -14.98 20.46
C SER A 104 -5.08 -16.34 19.78
N VAL A 105 -4.32 -16.65 18.72
CA VAL A 105 -4.45 -17.90 17.96
C VAL A 105 -3.32 -18.85 18.31
N PRO A 106 -3.59 -20.14 18.63
CA PRO A 106 -2.57 -21.16 18.87
C PRO A 106 -1.58 -21.25 17.70
N TYR A 107 -0.31 -21.52 18.01
CA TYR A 107 0.78 -21.52 17.02
C TYR A 107 0.49 -22.45 15.82
N SER A 108 -0.10 -23.63 16.07
CA SER A 108 -0.46 -24.61 15.03
C SER A 108 -1.47 -24.09 14.00
N GLU A 109 -2.37 -23.19 14.39
CA GLU A 109 -3.45 -22.66 13.53
C GLU A 109 -3.13 -21.27 12.97
N ARG A 110 -2.17 -20.59 13.59
CA ARG A 110 -1.84 -19.18 13.32
C ARG A 110 -1.54 -18.90 11.85
N GLN A 111 -0.79 -19.76 11.19
CA GLN A 111 -0.42 -19.61 9.79
C GLN A 111 -1.65 -19.64 8.87
N GLY A 112 -2.61 -20.50 9.14
CA GLY A 112 -3.86 -20.60 8.39
C GLY A 112 -4.74 -19.35 8.56
N VAL A 113 -4.84 -18.82 9.79
CA VAL A 113 -5.60 -17.60 10.07
C VAL A 113 -4.96 -16.37 9.44
N LEU A 114 -3.63 -16.24 9.53
CA LEU A 114 -2.90 -15.15 8.88
C LEU A 114 -3.03 -15.22 7.36
N ALA A 115 -3.00 -16.40 6.74
CA ALA A 115 -3.18 -16.57 5.31
C ALA A 115 -4.58 -16.09 4.87
N LYS A 116 -5.64 -16.44 5.60
CA LYS A 116 -7.01 -15.94 5.35
C LYS A 116 -7.10 -14.42 5.50
N PHE A 117 -6.46 -13.86 6.53
CA PHE A 117 -6.42 -12.43 6.75
C PHE A 117 -5.72 -11.69 5.59
N MET A 118 -4.57 -12.20 5.14
CA MET A 118 -3.84 -11.63 4.00
C MET A 118 -4.63 -11.74 2.69
N SER A 119 -5.30 -12.86 2.45
CA SER A 119 -6.20 -13.01 1.29
C SER A 119 -7.33 -11.98 1.33
N ALA A 120 -7.94 -11.73 2.49
CA ALA A 120 -8.96 -10.69 2.63
C ALA A 120 -8.42 -9.28 2.37
N THR A 121 -7.16 -8.98 2.73
CA THR A 121 -6.55 -7.68 2.41
C THR A 121 -6.33 -7.49 0.91
N ILE A 122 -5.93 -8.55 0.20
CA ILE A 122 -5.76 -8.54 -1.27
C ILE A 122 -7.12 -8.36 -1.96
N VAL A 123 -8.13 -9.13 -1.56
CA VAL A 123 -9.50 -8.99 -2.07
C VAL A 123 -10.03 -7.57 -1.81
N GLY A 124 -9.79 -7.02 -0.62
CA GLY A 124 -10.15 -5.64 -0.31
C GLY A 124 -9.45 -4.62 -1.20
N MET A 125 -8.19 -4.83 -1.56
CA MET A 125 -7.44 -3.96 -2.46
C MET A 125 -8.02 -4.00 -3.88
N ILE A 126 -8.22 -5.20 -4.42
CA ILE A 126 -8.81 -5.43 -5.75
C ILE A 126 -10.22 -4.86 -5.82
N GLY A 127 -11.05 -5.21 -4.81
CA GLY A 127 -12.45 -4.76 -4.73
C GLY A 127 -12.56 -3.24 -4.58
N GLY A 128 -11.63 -2.60 -3.85
CA GLY A 128 -11.61 -1.15 -3.71
C GLY A 128 -11.33 -0.43 -5.02
N GLN A 129 -10.37 -0.90 -5.80
CA GLN A 129 -10.06 -0.33 -7.13
C GLN A 129 -11.23 -0.47 -8.10
N TRP A 130 -11.82 -1.67 -8.17
CA TRP A 130 -12.97 -1.93 -9.05
C TRP A 130 -14.21 -1.16 -8.61
N ALA A 131 -14.53 -1.17 -7.31
CA ALA A 131 -15.68 -0.47 -6.76
C ALA A 131 -15.57 1.05 -6.97
N GLY A 132 -14.36 1.63 -6.83
CA GLY A 132 -14.14 3.04 -7.14
C GLY A 132 -14.59 3.40 -8.55
N GLY A 133 -14.20 2.62 -9.56
CA GLY A 133 -14.62 2.81 -10.95
C GLY A 133 -16.13 2.59 -11.14
N LEU A 134 -16.68 1.55 -10.51
CA LEU A 134 -18.12 1.26 -10.58
C LEU A 134 -18.98 2.42 -10.04
N PHE A 135 -18.58 3.00 -8.91
CA PHE A 135 -19.30 4.13 -8.32
C PHE A 135 -19.13 5.41 -9.15
N ALA A 136 -17.97 5.66 -9.73
CA ALA A 136 -17.74 6.78 -10.63
C ALA A 136 -18.64 6.70 -11.89
N ASP A 137 -18.76 5.51 -12.49
CA ASP A 137 -19.55 5.35 -13.72
C ASP A 137 -21.06 5.33 -13.47
N LEU A 138 -21.53 4.73 -12.34
CA LEU A 138 -22.95 4.48 -12.13
C LEU A 138 -23.62 5.47 -11.17
N LEU A 139 -22.86 6.10 -10.28
CA LEU A 139 -23.40 6.97 -9.22
C LEU A 139 -22.58 8.26 -9.10
N ASN A 140 -21.69 8.33 -8.13
CA ASN A 140 -20.77 9.43 -7.84
C ASN A 140 -19.73 9.01 -6.79
N TRP A 141 -18.70 9.82 -6.61
CA TRP A 141 -17.64 9.58 -5.62
C TRP A 141 -18.18 9.57 -4.17
N GLN A 142 -19.23 10.33 -3.86
CA GLN A 142 -19.84 10.38 -2.52
C GLN A 142 -20.40 9.01 -2.13
N ALA A 143 -21.08 8.32 -3.05
CA ALA A 143 -21.65 7.00 -2.80
C ALA A 143 -20.58 5.95 -2.48
N ALA A 144 -19.40 6.06 -3.08
CA ALA A 144 -18.25 5.20 -2.78
C ALA A 144 -17.81 5.35 -1.30
N PHE A 145 -17.71 6.58 -0.81
CA PHE A 145 -17.39 6.83 0.61
C PHE A 145 -18.55 6.46 1.54
N GLY A 146 -19.80 6.61 1.10
CA GLY A 146 -20.99 6.16 1.82
C GLY A 146 -20.98 4.64 2.06
N LEU A 147 -20.64 3.86 1.03
CA LEU A 147 -20.44 2.41 1.16
C LEU A 147 -19.34 2.07 2.18
N LEU A 148 -18.20 2.74 2.11
CA LEU A 148 -17.12 2.54 3.08
C LEU A 148 -17.57 2.88 4.50
N ALA A 149 -18.31 3.99 4.68
CA ALA A 149 -18.86 4.37 5.98
C ALA A 149 -19.78 3.30 6.53
N ALA A 150 -20.68 2.73 5.70
CA ALA A 150 -21.57 1.65 6.08
C ALA A 150 -20.82 0.37 6.47
N ILE A 151 -19.83 -0.04 5.68
CA ILE A 151 -19.00 -1.24 5.97
C ILE A 151 -18.23 -1.04 7.28
N PHE A 152 -17.50 0.07 7.43
CA PHE A 152 -16.76 0.35 8.66
C PHE A 152 -17.69 0.50 9.86
N GLY A 153 -18.87 1.10 9.70
CA GLY A 153 -19.89 1.25 10.74
C GLY A 153 -20.43 -0.10 11.22
N GLY A 154 -20.77 -0.98 10.28
CA GLY A 154 -21.22 -2.34 10.60
C GLY A 154 -20.15 -3.14 11.36
N VAL A 155 -18.90 -3.08 10.88
CA VAL A 155 -17.78 -3.75 11.56
C VAL A 155 -17.51 -3.12 12.94
N ALA A 156 -17.54 -1.79 13.06
CA ALA A 156 -17.39 -1.10 14.35
C ALA A 156 -18.45 -1.54 15.36
N PHE A 157 -19.71 -1.62 14.92
CA PHE A 157 -20.81 -2.09 15.76
C PHE A 157 -20.58 -3.52 16.29
N MET A 158 -20.15 -4.43 15.43
CA MET A 158 -19.81 -5.80 15.82
C MET A 158 -18.66 -5.84 16.82
N LEU A 159 -17.58 -5.09 16.57
CA LEU A 159 -16.40 -5.03 17.44
C LEU A 159 -16.71 -4.38 18.80
N LEU A 160 -17.58 -3.36 18.84
CA LEU A 160 -18.00 -2.71 20.08
C LEU A 160 -18.75 -3.69 21.00
N ARG A 161 -19.57 -4.60 20.43
CA ARG A 161 -20.28 -5.63 21.19
C ARG A 161 -19.34 -6.70 21.79
N SER A 162 -18.19 -6.93 21.18
CA SER A 162 -17.19 -7.92 21.62
C SER A 162 -15.96 -7.29 22.30
N MET A 163 -16.06 -6.04 22.75
CA MET A 163 -14.92 -5.31 23.31
C MET A 163 -14.48 -5.92 24.63
N PRO A 164 -13.20 -6.35 24.79
CA PRO A 164 -12.69 -6.95 26.01
C PRO A 164 -12.53 -5.90 27.14
N ALA A 165 -12.43 -6.38 28.38
CA ALA A 165 -12.06 -5.55 29.54
C ALA A 165 -10.69 -4.86 29.32
N ARG A 166 -10.39 -3.83 30.15
CA ARG A 166 -9.10 -3.10 30.02
C ARG A 166 -7.91 -4.03 30.21
N PRO A 167 -6.84 -3.90 29.40
CA PRO A 167 -5.60 -4.65 29.62
C PRO A 167 -4.92 -4.25 30.94
N ASP A 168 -4.10 -5.17 31.48
CA ASP A 168 -3.29 -4.92 32.65
C ASP A 168 -2.25 -3.83 32.38
N PRO A 169 -2.11 -2.79 33.23
CA PRO A 169 -1.18 -1.67 33.02
C PRO A 169 0.31 -2.03 33.21
N ASN A 170 0.66 -3.25 33.63
CA ASN A 170 2.04 -3.63 34.06
C ASN A 170 2.97 -4.16 32.95
N VAL A 171 2.70 -3.90 31.65
CA VAL A 171 3.61 -4.32 30.58
C VAL A 171 4.85 -3.41 30.54
N GLN A 172 6.04 -3.98 30.76
CA GLN A 172 7.33 -3.28 30.65
C GLN A 172 7.55 -2.72 29.25
N ARG A 173 7.82 -1.42 29.16
CA ARG A 173 7.89 -0.69 27.88
C ARG A 173 9.34 -0.36 27.53
N ARG A 174 9.82 -0.88 26.41
CA ARG A 174 11.03 -0.34 25.78
C ARG A 174 10.67 0.93 25.01
N SER A 175 11.51 1.98 25.11
CA SER A 175 11.30 3.21 24.35
C SER A 175 11.35 2.92 22.83
N PHE A 176 10.23 3.13 22.13
CA PHE A 176 10.13 2.96 20.68
C PHE A 176 11.15 3.87 19.94
N ALA A 177 11.35 5.09 20.43
CA ALA A 177 12.31 6.03 19.85
C ALA A 177 13.76 5.49 19.90
N SER A 178 14.15 4.81 20.97
CA SER A 178 15.49 4.21 21.07
C SER A 178 15.65 3.03 20.12
N GLN A 179 14.63 2.19 19.95
CA GLN A 179 14.63 1.09 18.99
C GLN A 179 14.71 1.60 17.55
N MET A 180 13.93 2.64 17.23
CA MET A 180 13.97 3.29 15.91
C MET A 180 15.35 3.85 15.59
N ARG A 181 15.97 4.58 16.55
CA ARG A 181 17.34 5.09 16.40
C ARG A 181 18.33 3.95 16.17
N GLY A 182 18.21 2.86 16.93
CA GLY A 182 19.05 1.67 16.77
C GLY A 182 18.95 1.05 15.37
N VAL A 183 17.74 0.91 14.83
CA VAL A 183 17.53 0.41 13.44
C VAL A 183 18.14 1.36 12.43
N LEU A 184 17.95 2.67 12.56
CA LEU A 184 18.47 3.68 11.63
C LEU A 184 20.01 3.81 11.66
N GLN A 185 20.68 3.37 12.72
CA GLN A 185 22.14 3.31 12.78
C GLN A 185 22.72 2.18 11.92
N ILE A 186 21.95 1.12 11.64
CA ILE A 186 22.39 -0.01 10.82
C ILE A 186 22.43 0.40 9.34
N ALA A 187 23.62 0.37 8.72
CA ALA A 187 23.78 0.77 7.31
C ALA A 187 22.94 -0.06 6.35
N TRP A 188 22.82 -1.38 6.60
CA TRP A 188 21.97 -2.27 5.82
C TRP A 188 20.49 -1.89 5.93
N ALA A 189 20.00 -1.57 7.13
CA ALA A 189 18.63 -1.13 7.32
C ALA A 189 18.34 0.16 6.53
N ARG A 190 19.23 1.16 6.57
CA ARG A 190 19.06 2.39 5.78
C ARG A 190 18.94 2.12 4.29
N ARG A 191 19.72 1.15 3.74
CA ARG A 191 19.59 0.75 2.34
C ARG A 191 18.24 0.13 2.03
N ILE A 192 17.79 -0.81 2.85
CA ILE A 192 16.47 -1.44 2.71
C ILE A 192 15.35 -0.40 2.74
N LEU A 193 15.39 0.54 3.70
CA LEU A 193 14.41 1.62 3.82
C LEU A 193 14.44 2.55 2.61
N LEU A 194 15.61 2.89 2.08
CA LEU A 194 15.74 3.72 0.88
C LEU A 194 15.22 3.01 -0.38
N VAL A 195 15.51 1.71 -0.54
CA VAL A 195 14.95 0.92 -1.66
C VAL A 195 13.44 0.86 -1.57
N ALA A 196 12.86 0.64 -0.37
CA ALA A 196 11.42 0.62 -0.16
C ALA A 196 10.77 1.98 -0.48
N LEU A 197 11.42 3.08 -0.10
CA LEU A 197 10.96 4.44 -0.41
C LEU A 197 10.93 4.67 -1.92
N ILE A 198 12.01 4.32 -2.63
CA ILE A 198 12.07 4.48 -4.10
C ILE A 198 11.07 3.54 -4.80
N GLU A 199 10.94 2.29 -4.35
CA GLU A 199 9.94 1.35 -4.85
C GLU A 199 8.53 1.93 -4.71
N GLY A 200 8.18 2.42 -3.51
CA GLY A 200 6.90 3.06 -3.26
C GLY A 200 6.65 4.27 -4.15
N ALA A 201 7.69 5.11 -4.33
CA ALA A 201 7.60 6.33 -5.13
C ALA A 201 7.26 6.06 -6.60
N PHE A 202 7.87 5.07 -7.23
CA PHE A 202 7.68 4.83 -8.66
C PHE A 202 6.57 3.83 -8.98
N VAL A 203 6.36 2.79 -8.17
CA VAL A 203 5.33 1.80 -8.45
C VAL A 203 3.94 2.38 -8.22
N PHE A 204 3.68 2.85 -7.02
CA PHE A 204 2.31 3.23 -6.65
C PHE A 204 1.89 4.58 -7.20
N SER A 205 2.83 5.50 -7.43
CA SER A 205 2.52 6.76 -8.10
C SER A 205 2.08 6.55 -9.55
N ALA A 206 2.71 5.64 -10.28
CA ALA A 206 2.29 5.31 -11.65
C ALA A 206 0.95 4.55 -11.68
N LEU A 207 0.76 3.58 -10.76
CA LEU A 207 -0.48 2.78 -10.68
C LEU A 207 -1.73 3.65 -10.45
N VAL A 208 -1.61 4.70 -9.64
CA VAL A 208 -2.71 5.62 -9.31
C VAL A 208 -3.30 6.28 -10.56
N PHE A 209 -2.47 6.58 -11.55
CA PHE A 209 -2.90 7.29 -12.76
C PHE A 209 -3.35 6.36 -13.91
N ILE A 210 -3.24 5.03 -13.77
CA ILE A 210 -3.66 4.11 -14.83
C ILE A 210 -5.16 4.24 -15.17
N PRO A 211 -6.10 4.29 -14.20
CA PRO A 211 -7.52 4.44 -14.53
C PRO A 211 -7.79 5.73 -15.31
N THR A 212 -7.23 6.85 -14.86
CA THR A 212 -7.34 8.16 -15.54
C THR A 212 -6.78 8.10 -16.96
N TYR A 213 -5.63 7.45 -17.15
CA TYR A 213 -5.01 7.28 -18.47
C TYR A 213 -5.88 6.46 -19.42
N LEU A 214 -6.43 5.34 -18.95
CA LEU A 214 -7.28 4.46 -19.76
C LEU A 214 -8.59 5.13 -20.14
N HIS A 215 -9.19 5.87 -19.21
CA HIS A 215 -10.39 6.64 -19.44
C HIS A 215 -10.13 7.80 -20.44
N GLY A 216 -9.13 8.62 -20.18
CA GLY A 216 -8.87 9.81 -20.99
C GLY A 216 -8.33 9.51 -22.38
N ARG A 217 -7.49 8.46 -22.54
CA ARG A 217 -6.87 8.15 -23.85
C ARG A 217 -7.72 7.22 -24.74
N PHE A 218 -8.41 6.26 -24.11
CA PHE A 218 -9.12 5.21 -24.83
C PHE A 218 -10.64 5.22 -24.63
N GLY A 219 -11.15 6.14 -23.82
CA GLY A 219 -12.59 6.25 -23.53
C GLY A 219 -13.15 5.07 -22.73
N LEU A 220 -12.30 4.29 -22.02
CA LEU A 220 -12.81 3.18 -21.23
C LEU A 220 -13.64 3.68 -20.06
N PRO A 221 -14.75 2.98 -19.72
CA PRO A 221 -15.44 3.21 -18.45
C PRO A 221 -14.48 3.04 -17.27
N LEU A 222 -14.64 3.83 -16.23
CA LEU A 222 -13.77 3.75 -15.03
C LEU A 222 -13.88 2.41 -14.32
N THR A 223 -15.04 1.75 -14.39
CA THR A 223 -15.24 0.36 -13.95
C THR A 223 -14.26 -0.60 -14.63
N ALA A 224 -14.15 -0.50 -15.97
CA ALA A 224 -13.25 -1.37 -16.74
C ALA A 224 -11.78 -1.01 -16.46
N ALA A 225 -11.46 0.27 -16.36
CA ALA A 225 -10.13 0.74 -16.03
C ALA A 225 -9.68 0.27 -14.62
N GLY A 226 -10.57 0.36 -13.63
CA GLY A 226 -10.33 -0.16 -12.27
C GLY A 226 -10.15 -1.67 -12.25
N ALA A 227 -10.93 -2.43 -13.04
CA ALA A 227 -10.77 -3.87 -13.18
C ALA A 227 -9.43 -4.26 -13.81
N ILE A 228 -8.94 -3.49 -14.80
CA ILE A 228 -7.63 -3.72 -15.40
C ILE A 228 -6.51 -3.49 -14.37
N VAL A 229 -6.59 -2.41 -13.59
CA VAL A 229 -5.59 -2.16 -12.52
C VAL A 229 -5.63 -3.25 -11.45
N ALA A 230 -6.80 -3.80 -11.14
CA ALA A 230 -6.93 -4.91 -10.19
C ALA A 230 -6.15 -6.17 -10.62
N LEU A 231 -5.85 -6.35 -11.91
CA LEU A 231 -4.99 -7.42 -12.43
C LEU A 231 -3.54 -7.34 -11.89
N TYR A 232 -3.10 -6.18 -11.45
CA TYR A 232 -1.85 -6.06 -10.71
C TYR A 232 -1.83 -6.94 -9.45
N GLY A 233 -2.95 -6.99 -8.71
CA GLY A 233 -3.12 -7.90 -7.58
C GLY A 233 -3.11 -9.38 -8.01
N VAL A 234 -3.68 -9.70 -9.17
CA VAL A 234 -3.66 -11.06 -9.74
C VAL A 234 -2.23 -11.48 -10.10
N GLY A 235 -1.43 -10.57 -10.67
CA GLY A 235 0.01 -10.80 -10.90
C GLY A 235 0.77 -11.14 -9.61
N GLY A 236 0.43 -10.46 -8.51
CA GLY A 236 0.97 -10.76 -7.18
C GLY A 236 0.55 -12.13 -6.65
N LEU A 237 -0.70 -12.52 -6.84
CA LEU A 237 -1.17 -13.89 -6.49
C LEU A 237 -0.42 -14.94 -7.30
N ALA A 238 -0.19 -14.71 -8.59
CA ALA A 238 0.61 -15.61 -9.42
C ALA A 238 2.03 -15.79 -8.88
N TYR A 239 2.68 -14.69 -8.43
CA TYR A 239 3.96 -14.81 -7.74
C TYR A 239 3.86 -15.72 -6.51
N THR A 240 2.86 -15.52 -5.66
CA THR A 240 2.70 -16.28 -4.41
C THR A 240 2.61 -17.78 -4.67
N LEU A 241 1.92 -18.19 -5.73
CA LEU A 241 1.80 -19.61 -6.13
C LEU A 241 3.14 -20.23 -6.55
N PHE A 242 3.99 -19.46 -7.19
CA PHE A 242 5.27 -19.93 -7.74
C PHE A 242 6.49 -19.47 -6.94
N ALA A 243 6.32 -18.75 -5.83
CA ALA A 243 7.38 -18.09 -5.08
C ALA A 243 8.56 -19.01 -4.73
N ARG A 244 8.28 -20.24 -4.23
CA ARG A 244 9.32 -21.21 -3.89
C ARG A 244 10.14 -21.65 -5.12
N ARG A 245 9.50 -21.88 -6.27
CA ARG A 245 10.19 -22.28 -7.51
C ARG A 245 11.02 -21.11 -8.06
N LEU A 246 10.45 -19.91 -8.05
CA LEU A 246 11.14 -18.70 -8.53
C LEU A 246 12.34 -18.37 -7.65
N LEU A 247 12.21 -18.46 -6.33
CA LEU A 247 13.32 -18.25 -5.39
C LEU A 247 14.42 -19.30 -5.59
N GLY A 248 14.06 -20.57 -5.76
CA GLY A 248 15.03 -21.64 -6.02
C GLY A 248 15.78 -21.49 -7.34
N ARG A 249 15.12 -20.90 -8.38
CA ARG A 249 15.70 -20.72 -9.71
C ARG A 249 16.56 -19.45 -9.82
N PHE A 250 16.09 -18.33 -9.26
CA PHE A 250 16.71 -17.01 -9.46
C PHE A 250 17.49 -16.52 -8.23
N GLY A 251 17.28 -17.11 -7.05
CA GLY A 251 17.80 -16.57 -5.79
C GLY A 251 17.23 -15.17 -5.47
N GLU A 252 17.64 -14.59 -4.35
CA GLU A 252 17.18 -13.24 -3.95
C GLU A 252 17.63 -12.15 -4.93
N THR A 253 18.86 -12.22 -5.42
CA THR A 253 19.41 -11.26 -6.36
C THR A 253 18.71 -11.29 -7.71
N GLY A 254 18.47 -12.49 -8.23
CA GLY A 254 17.75 -12.67 -9.50
C GLY A 254 16.28 -12.25 -9.39
N LEU A 255 15.62 -12.54 -8.26
CA LEU A 255 14.23 -12.07 -8.04
C LEU A 255 14.15 -10.53 -8.05
N ALA A 256 15.13 -9.85 -7.46
CA ALA A 256 15.19 -8.39 -7.46
C ALA A 256 15.39 -7.82 -8.88
N GLN A 257 16.32 -8.39 -9.66
CA GLN A 257 16.60 -7.94 -11.03
C GLN A 257 15.42 -8.21 -11.97
N VAL A 258 14.93 -9.46 -12.00
CA VAL A 258 13.81 -9.85 -12.86
C VAL A 258 12.54 -9.10 -12.46
N GLY A 259 12.29 -8.92 -11.16
CA GLY A 259 11.15 -8.14 -10.67
C GLY A 259 11.18 -6.70 -11.16
N GLY A 260 12.33 -6.03 -11.02
CA GLY A 260 12.53 -4.68 -11.56
C GLY A 260 12.34 -4.60 -13.08
N ALA A 261 12.90 -5.55 -13.82
CA ALA A 261 12.77 -5.63 -15.28
C ALA A 261 11.32 -5.84 -15.73
N LEU A 262 10.58 -6.76 -15.08
CA LEU A 262 9.16 -7.01 -15.38
C LEU A 262 8.30 -5.78 -15.12
N MET A 263 8.53 -5.05 -14.03
CA MET A 263 7.85 -3.77 -13.78
C MET A 263 8.18 -2.75 -14.88
N GLY A 264 9.45 -2.63 -15.28
CA GLY A 264 9.85 -1.77 -16.40
C GLY A 264 9.13 -2.12 -17.69
N ILE A 265 9.03 -3.41 -18.05
CA ILE A 265 8.29 -3.90 -19.22
C ILE A 265 6.79 -3.56 -19.08
N GLY A 266 6.17 -3.79 -17.93
CA GLY A 266 4.78 -3.45 -17.69
C GLY A 266 4.50 -1.97 -17.92
N PHE A 267 5.31 -1.07 -17.35
CA PHE A 267 5.17 0.37 -17.56
C PHE A 267 5.52 0.81 -18.99
N ALA A 268 6.44 0.13 -19.67
CA ALA A 268 6.70 0.36 -21.10
C ALA A 268 5.47 0.04 -21.97
N LEU A 269 4.78 -1.07 -21.69
CA LEU A 269 3.54 -1.42 -22.39
C LEU A 269 2.44 -0.38 -22.18
N LEU A 270 2.35 0.23 -20.98
CA LEU A 270 1.43 1.33 -20.72
C LEU A 270 1.83 2.63 -21.43
N ALA A 271 3.13 2.97 -21.44
CA ALA A 271 3.62 4.20 -22.05
C ALA A 271 3.49 4.20 -23.59
N PHE A 272 3.83 3.09 -24.23
CA PHE A 272 3.94 2.99 -25.69
C PHE A 272 2.82 2.18 -26.34
N GLY A 273 1.97 1.51 -25.56
CA GLY A 273 0.83 0.77 -26.09
C GLY A 273 -0.15 1.66 -26.85
N ASN A 274 -0.48 1.27 -28.07
CA ASN A 274 -1.40 2.00 -28.95
C ASN A 274 -2.86 1.54 -28.82
N HIS A 275 -3.12 0.51 -28.01
CA HIS A 275 -4.44 -0.05 -27.75
C HIS A 275 -4.59 -0.37 -26.27
N TRP A 276 -5.77 -0.16 -25.69
CA TRP A 276 -6.03 -0.39 -24.25
C TRP A 276 -5.76 -1.83 -23.81
N GLY A 277 -5.92 -2.81 -24.72
CA GLY A 277 -5.65 -4.22 -24.43
C GLY A 277 -4.24 -4.51 -23.92
N TRP A 278 -3.24 -3.67 -24.25
CA TRP A 278 -1.89 -3.80 -23.71
C TRP A 278 -1.81 -3.54 -22.20
N SER A 279 -2.78 -2.84 -21.63
CA SER A 279 -2.83 -2.59 -20.19
C SER A 279 -3.13 -3.85 -19.37
N ILE A 280 -3.75 -4.86 -19.96
CA ILE A 280 -4.02 -6.16 -19.32
C ILE A 280 -2.70 -6.89 -18.99
N PRO A 281 -1.87 -7.28 -19.97
CA PRO A 281 -0.59 -7.89 -19.66
C PRO A 281 0.35 -6.93 -18.89
N ALA A 282 0.26 -5.62 -19.11
CA ALA A 282 1.05 -4.63 -18.41
C ALA A 282 0.82 -4.69 -16.89
N CYS A 283 -0.43 -4.65 -16.43
CA CYS A 283 -0.77 -4.72 -15.02
C CYS A 283 -0.41 -6.09 -14.41
N LEU A 284 -0.66 -7.19 -15.12
CA LEU A 284 -0.28 -8.54 -14.65
C LEU A 284 1.23 -8.66 -14.45
N ILE A 285 2.02 -8.25 -15.45
CA ILE A 285 3.49 -8.33 -15.44
C ILE A 285 4.06 -7.38 -14.38
N ALA A 286 3.56 -6.16 -14.28
CA ALA A 286 3.99 -5.20 -13.26
C ALA A 286 3.70 -5.73 -11.84
N GLY A 287 2.53 -6.35 -11.62
CA GLY A 287 2.19 -6.97 -10.35
C GLY A 287 3.09 -8.15 -10.01
N LEU A 288 3.34 -9.05 -10.94
CA LEU A 288 4.28 -10.16 -10.76
C LEU A 288 5.67 -9.64 -10.40
N GLY A 289 6.18 -8.66 -11.16
CA GLY A 289 7.49 -8.04 -10.94
C GLY A 289 7.60 -7.36 -9.59
N PHE A 290 6.58 -6.60 -9.19
CA PHE A 290 6.53 -5.96 -7.88
C PHE A 290 6.64 -6.99 -6.75
N TYR A 291 5.84 -8.03 -6.75
CA TYR A 291 5.89 -9.02 -5.68
C TYR A 291 7.18 -9.83 -5.67
N MET A 292 7.88 -9.99 -6.80
CA MET A 292 9.24 -10.57 -6.84
C MET A 292 10.25 -9.68 -6.11
N LEU A 293 10.29 -8.39 -6.41
CA LEU A 293 11.20 -7.43 -5.78
C LEU A 293 10.80 -7.18 -4.31
N HIS A 294 9.53 -6.82 -4.08
CA HIS A 294 9.00 -6.39 -2.79
C HIS A 294 9.11 -7.49 -1.73
N ASN A 295 8.76 -8.75 -2.04
CA ASN A 295 8.87 -9.84 -1.07
C ASN A 295 10.33 -10.14 -0.72
N THR A 296 11.26 -10.02 -1.67
CA THR A 296 12.69 -10.13 -1.39
C THR A 296 13.14 -8.99 -0.44
N LEU A 297 12.67 -7.79 -0.71
CA LEU A 297 12.95 -6.62 0.12
C LEU A 297 12.35 -6.76 1.52
N GLN A 298 11.10 -7.21 1.63
CA GLN A 298 10.39 -7.45 2.89
C GLN A 298 11.05 -8.56 3.72
N ALA A 299 11.51 -9.66 3.09
CA ALA A 299 12.26 -10.71 3.77
C ALA A 299 13.53 -10.15 4.41
N ASN A 300 14.29 -9.34 3.68
CA ASN A 300 15.47 -8.65 4.20
C ASN A 300 15.13 -7.63 5.30
N ALA A 301 14.00 -6.93 5.20
CA ALA A 301 13.53 -6.01 6.22
C ALA A 301 13.23 -6.71 7.56
N THR A 302 12.69 -7.93 7.54
CA THR A 302 12.45 -8.72 8.77
C THR A 302 13.72 -9.13 9.49
N GLN A 303 14.86 -9.12 8.80
CA GLN A 303 16.16 -9.57 9.31
C GLN A 303 17.15 -8.43 9.54
N MET A 304 16.83 -7.20 9.10
CA MET A 304 17.78 -6.09 9.15
C MET A 304 18.12 -5.61 10.57
N ALA A 305 17.26 -5.91 11.56
CA ALA A 305 17.49 -5.61 12.98
C ALA A 305 16.86 -6.71 13.86
N PRO A 306 17.57 -7.84 14.13
CA PRO A 306 17.01 -9.00 14.84
C PRO A 306 16.46 -8.69 16.24
N HIS A 307 17.06 -7.74 16.96
CA HIS A 307 16.63 -7.32 18.31
C HIS A 307 15.47 -6.31 18.31
N ALA A 308 15.06 -5.81 17.15
CA ALA A 308 13.97 -4.83 16.99
C ALA A 308 13.14 -5.11 15.74
N ARG A 309 12.82 -6.39 15.47
CA ARG A 309 12.13 -6.83 14.24
C ARG A 309 10.82 -6.09 13.98
N GLY A 310 9.99 -5.90 15.00
CA GLY A 310 8.72 -5.18 14.88
C GLY A 310 8.95 -3.74 14.42
N THR A 311 9.87 -3.01 15.06
CA THR A 311 10.24 -1.64 14.68
C THR A 311 10.86 -1.60 13.27
N ALA A 312 11.68 -2.57 12.91
CA ALA A 312 12.28 -2.68 11.58
C ALA A 312 11.21 -2.81 10.48
N VAL A 313 10.25 -3.70 10.65
CA VAL A 313 9.15 -3.92 9.70
C VAL A 313 8.22 -2.69 9.65
N SER A 314 7.95 -2.03 10.78
CA SER A 314 7.16 -0.80 10.80
C SER A 314 7.84 0.34 10.05
N LEU A 315 9.17 0.51 10.23
CA LEU A 315 9.96 1.50 9.48
C LEU A 315 9.99 1.19 7.99
N PHE A 316 10.10 -0.09 7.62
CA PHE A 316 10.02 -0.54 6.22
C PHE A 316 8.69 -0.15 5.58
N ALA A 317 7.57 -0.48 6.22
CA ALA A 317 6.25 -0.11 5.74
C ALA A 317 6.07 1.42 5.67
N CYS A 318 6.52 2.16 6.70
CA CYS A 318 6.51 3.62 6.71
C CYS A 318 7.29 4.20 5.52
N SER A 319 8.50 3.67 5.24
CA SER A 319 9.33 4.12 4.12
C SER A 319 8.64 3.88 2.77
N LEU A 320 7.99 2.73 2.58
CA LEU A 320 7.24 2.42 1.37
C LEU A 320 6.08 3.41 1.15
N PHE A 321 5.27 3.66 2.18
CA PHE A 321 4.14 4.58 2.08
C PHE A 321 4.56 6.04 1.98
N LEU A 322 5.65 6.43 2.64
CA LEU A 322 6.24 7.75 2.47
C LEU A 322 6.73 7.94 1.03
N GLY A 323 7.41 6.94 0.48
CA GLY A 323 7.81 6.92 -0.92
C GLY A 323 6.61 7.06 -1.86
N GLN A 324 5.56 6.28 -1.65
CA GLN A 324 4.31 6.38 -2.42
C GLN A 324 3.74 7.81 -2.37
N SER A 325 3.64 8.41 -1.19
CA SER A 325 3.07 9.76 -1.05
C SER A 325 3.92 10.82 -1.76
N LEU A 326 5.24 10.81 -1.53
CA LEU A 326 6.16 11.74 -2.19
C LEU A 326 6.18 11.54 -3.71
N GLY A 327 6.14 10.27 -4.15
CA GLY A 327 6.07 9.90 -5.56
C GLY A 327 4.80 10.40 -6.24
N ILE A 328 3.63 10.24 -5.61
CA ILE A 328 2.37 10.76 -6.14
C ILE A 328 2.44 12.29 -6.29
N GLY A 329 2.94 13.00 -5.28
CA GLY A 329 3.08 14.46 -5.33
C GLY A 329 4.03 14.93 -6.44
N ALA A 330 5.20 14.29 -6.59
CA ALA A 330 6.17 14.62 -7.63
C ALA A 330 5.65 14.26 -9.05
N ILE A 331 5.04 13.10 -9.19
CA ILE A 331 4.48 12.62 -10.47
C ILE A 331 3.23 13.43 -10.86
N ALA A 332 2.42 13.90 -9.90
CA ALA A 332 1.27 14.74 -10.18
C ALA A 332 1.65 16.01 -10.95
N ALA A 333 2.71 16.70 -10.52
CA ALA A 333 3.24 17.86 -11.22
C ALA A 333 3.74 17.52 -12.65
N LEU A 334 4.34 16.34 -12.81
CA LEU A 334 4.79 15.83 -14.11
C LEU A 334 3.59 15.49 -15.02
N VAL A 335 2.54 14.89 -14.45
CA VAL A 335 1.30 14.55 -15.15
C VAL A 335 0.56 15.80 -15.63
N ASP A 336 0.47 16.82 -14.78
CA ASP A 336 -0.19 18.08 -15.14
C ASP A 336 0.57 18.83 -16.26
N SER A 337 1.90 18.68 -16.33
CA SER A 337 2.75 19.36 -17.33
C SER A 337 2.93 18.59 -18.64
N TYR A 338 3.06 17.26 -18.58
CA TYR A 338 3.46 16.40 -19.71
C TYR A 338 2.48 15.26 -19.99
N GLY A 339 1.39 15.17 -19.23
CA GLY A 339 0.41 14.08 -19.34
C GLY A 339 0.82 12.80 -18.60
N VAL A 340 -0.16 11.91 -18.43
CA VAL A 340 -0.01 10.67 -17.63
C VAL A 340 1.08 9.74 -18.15
N GLY A 341 1.37 9.74 -19.45
CA GLY A 341 2.43 8.92 -20.04
C GLY A 341 3.82 9.15 -19.42
N ALA A 342 4.10 10.36 -18.96
CA ALA A 342 5.36 10.71 -18.31
C ALA A 342 5.58 9.91 -17.00
N ALA A 343 4.50 9.63 -16.25
CA ALA A 343 4.56 8.79 -15.05
C ALA A 343 5.04 7.37 -15.37
N PHE A 344 4.54 6.79 -16.46
CA PHE A 344 4.92 5.44 -16.88
C PHE A 344 6.36 5.39 -17.38
N ILE A 345 6.82 6.40 -18.12
CA ILE A 345 8.21 6.49 -18.60
C ILE A 345 9.17 6.60 -17.41
N ALA A 346 8.87 7.42 -16.42
CA ALA A 346 9.68 7.55 -15.21
C ALA A 346 9.82 6.20 -14.48
N SER A 347 8.71 5.48 -14.29
CA SER A 347 8.69 4.18 -13.61
C SER A 347 9.33 3.07 -14.45
N MET A 348 9.16 3.09 -15.77
CA MET A 348 9.81 2.18 -16.72
C MET A 348 11.33 2.19 -16.60
N VAL A 349 11.92 3.36 -16.34
CA VAL A 349 13.37 3.51 -16.20
C VAL A 349 13.83 3.24 -14.77
N ALA A 350 13.15 3.84 -13.79
CA ALA A 350 13.58 3.80 -12.39
C ALA A 350 13.54 2.39 -11.77
N LEU A 351 12.51 1.60 -12.08
CA LEU A 351 12.31 0.31 -11.41
C LEU A 351 13.31 -0.79 -11.84
N PRO A 352 13.68 -0.95 -13.11
CA PRO A 352 14.78 -1.84 -13.48
C PRO A 352 16.10 -1.43 -12.83
N LEU A 353 16.43 -0.15 -12.82
CA LEU A 353 17.64 0.37 -12.16
C LEU A 353 17.63 0.09 -10.66
N LEU A 354 16.48 0.25 -10.00
CA LEU A 354 16.29 -0.09 -8.60
C LEU A 354 16.53 -1.59 -8.36
N GLY A 355 15.97 -2.45 -9.20
CA GLY A 355 16.13 -3.90 -9.13
C GLY A 355 17.61 -4.32 -9.22
N VAL A 356 18.35 -3.76 -10.16
CA VAL A 356 19.79 -4.01 -10.33
C VAL A 356 20.59 -3.48 -9.14
N TRP A 357 20.31 -2.26 -8.68
CA TRP A 357 20.98 -1.66 -7.53
C TRP A 357 20.74 -2.45 -6.25
N PHE A 358 19.51 -2.89 -6.01
CA PHE A 358 19.18 -3.70 -4.84
C PHE A 358 19.83 -5.08 -4.90
N ALA A 359 19.81 -5.75 -6.04
CA ALA A 359 20.49 -7.02 -6.26
C ALA A 359 22.00 -6.93 -5.96
N GLY A 360 22.66 -5.89 -6.46
CA GLY A 360 24.08 -5.61 -6.15
C GLY A 360 24.32 -5.31 -4.66
N SER A 361 23.32 -4.81 -3.95
CA SER A 361 23.40 -4.59 -2.51
C SER A 361 23.23 -5.90 -1.73
N VAL A 362 22.34 -6.78 -2.17
CA VAL A 362 22.12 -8.11 -1.55
C VAL A 362 23.34 -9.01 -1.71
N SER A 363 24.00 -9.02 -2.88
CA SER A 363 25.21 -9.83 -3.12
C SER A 363 26.40 -9.40 -2.24
N ARG A 364 26.41 -8.16 -1.75
CA ARG A 364 27.43 -7.60 -0.86
C ARG A 364 27.02 -7.57 0.61
N LYS A 365 25.91 -8.21 0.96
CA LYS A 365 25.43 -8.28 2.34
C LYS A 365 26.49 -8.96 3.22
N PRO A 366 26.95 -8.35 4.32
CA PRO A 366 27.82 -9.02 5.26
C PRO A 366 27.13 -10.31 5.75
N GLN A 367 27.79 -11.46 5.61
CA GLN A 367 27.30 -12.68 6.23
C GLN A 367 27.38 -12.48 7.75
N VAL A 368 26.25 -12.42 8.39
CA VAL A 368 26.18 -12.47 9.86
C VAL A 368 26.56 -13.92 10.22
N THR A 369 27.80 -14.13 10.57
CA THR A 369 28.24 -15.39 11.20
C THR A 369 27.45 -15.48 12.50
N VAL A 370 26.45 -16.35 12.54
CA VAL A 370 25.83 -16.77 13.78
C VAL A 370 26.92 -17.53 14.51
N ALA A 371 27.54 -16.90 15.51
CA ALA A 371 28.35 -17.62 16.47
C ALA A 371 27.40 -18.57 17.18
N GLU A 372 27.64 -19.87 17.03
CA GLU A 372 26.98 -20.98 17.73
C GLU A 372 27.10 -20.85 19.25
#